data_18686439a54af2ebba9f1cc895eb16f5
#
_entry.id   18686439a54af2ebba9f1cc895eb16f5
#
_cell.length_a   1.000
_cell.length_b   1.000
_cell.length_c   1.000
_cell.angle_alpha   90.00
_cell.angle_beta   90.00
_cell.angle_gamma   90.00
#
_symmetry.space_group_name_H-M   'P 1'
#
loop_
_entity.id
_entity.type
_entity.pdbx_description
1 polymer ?
#
loop_
_entity_poly.entity_id
_entity_poly.type
_entity_poly.pdbx_seq_one_letter_code
_entity_poly.pdbx_strand_id
1 'polypeptide(L)'
;LVQGLENLIRDLEANDGELLVRLADESAFKVGSDLAATPGKVVFRNRLFELIQYTPSTEKVYNTPLLMFPPWINKFYILDLRANNSLIRWIVDQGYTLFVVSWVNPDSTYSNVGLEDYIEQGYLEAIDQVKSICKVKKINALGYCIAGTTLSLVMSIMSQRGDSSLNSATLLTTLTDFSNQREFTPFLQNDFIDAIESETKSKGILESFIIARTFSFLRSNDLIYTPAIKSYMTVSYTHLRAHETGPY
;
A
#
# COMPACT_ATOMS: atom_id res chain seq x y z
N LEU A 1 -28.85 20.31 9.86
CA LEU A 1 -28.09 21.56 9.69
C LEU A 1 -27.18 21.82 10.90
N VAL A 2 -27.71 21.80 12.15
CA VAL A 2 -26.92 21.98 13.38
C VAL A 2 -25.76 20.99 13.44
N GLN A 3 -26.01 19.70 13.31
CA GLN A 3 -24.97 18.67 13.33
C GLN A 3 -23.91 18.85 12.20
N GLY A 4 -24.34 19.33 11.04
CA GLY A 4 -23.39 19.63 9.94
C GLY A 4 -22.45 20.77 10.27
N LEU A 5 -22.94 21.81 10.94
CA LEU A 5 -22.14 22.92 11.44
C LEU A 5 -21.20 22.47 12.58
N GLU A 6 -21.67 21.62 13.48
CA GLU A 6 -20.84 21.05 14.54
C GLU A 6 -19.68 20.21 13.94
N ASN A 7 -19.96 19.40 12.91
CA ASN A 7 -18.93 18.65 12.19
C ASN A 7 -17.91 19.58 11.53
N LEU A 8 -18.37 20.67 10.88
CA LEU A 8 -17.49 21.64 10.25
C LEU A 8 -16.59 22.33 11.27
N ILE A 9 -17.18 22.80 12.38
CA ILE A 9 -16.41 23.46 13.46
C ILE A 9 -15.36 22.52 14.02
N ARG A 10 -15.74 21.29 14.33
CA ARG A 10 -14.81 20.27 14.82
C ARG A 10 -13.65 20.02 13.85
N ASP A 11 -13.93 19.92 12.54
CA ASP A 11 -12.91 19.67 11.53
C ASP A 11 -11.95 20.88 11.37
N LEU A 12 -12.45 22.11 11.48
CA LEU A 12 -11.64 23.31 11.49
C LEU A 12 -10.78 23.44 12.77
N GLU A 13 -11.35 23.16 13.93
CA GLU A 13 -10.63 23.20 15.20
C GLU A 13 -9.52 22.15 15.28
N ALA A 14 -9.77 20.94 14.74
CA ALA A 14 -8.80 19.85 14.73
C ALA A 14 -7.61 20.06 13.75
N ASN A 15 -7.73 21.04 12.83
CA ASN A 15 -6.76 21.26 11.77
C ASN A 15 -6.30 22.74 11.68
N ASP A 16 -6.25 23.44 12.81
CA ASP A 16 -5.77 24.84 12.92
C ASP A 16 -6.42 25.81 11.92
N GLY A 17 -7.71 25.61 11.64
CA GLY A 17 -8.49 26.40 10.69
C GLY A 17 -8.44 25.92 9.24
N GLU A 18 -7.67 24.91 8.91
CA GLU A 18 -7.72 24.27 7.60
C GLU A 18 -8.93 23.34 7.47
N LEU A 19 -9.60 23.39 6.31
CA LEU A 19 -10.73 22.52 6.02
C LEU A 19 -10.24 21.14 5.57
N LEU A 20 -9.94 20.28 6.52
CA LEU A 20 -9.69 18.85 6.31
C LEU A 20 -10.88 18.07 6.82
N VAL A 21 -11.66 17.51 5.90
CA VAL A 21 -12.87 16.75 6.25
C VAL A 21 -12.49 15.44 6.90
N ARG A 22 -12.99 15.18 8.10
CA ARG A 22 -12.85 13.89 8.74
C ARG A 22 -13.67 12.84 7.97
N LEU A 23 -12.99 11.90 7.34
CA LEU A 23 -13.59 10.90 6.46
C LEU A 23 -13.91 9.59 7.17
N ALA A 24 -13.23 9.29 8.27
CA ALA A 24 -13.39 8.06 9.03
C ALA A 24 -13.33 8.32 10.54
N ASP A 25 -13.90 7.40 11.31
CA ASP A 25 -13.68 7.31 12.74
C ASP A 25 -12.50 6.36 13.01
N GLU A 26 -11.35 6.93 13.33
CA GLU A 26 -10.11 6.18 13.58
C GLU A 26 -10.22 5.20 14.76
N SER A 27 -11.11 5.48 15.70
CA SER A 27 -11.35 4.63 16.87
C SER A 27 -12.25 3.41 16.56
N ALA A 28 -12.96 3.42 15.43
CA ALA A 28 -13.95 2.40 15.07
C ALA A 28 -13.34 1.07 14.62
N PHE A 29 -12.03 1.03 14.31
CA PHE A 29 -11.39 -0.13 13.71
C PHE A 29 -10.04 -0.43 14.32
N LYS A 30 -9.81 -1.71 14.62
CA LYS A 30 -8.54 -2.21 15.15
C LYS A 30 -7.89 -3.16 14.14
N VAL A 31 -6.64 -2.87 13.77
CA VAL A 31 -5.84 -3.75 12.91
C VAL A 31 -5.61 -5.10 13.61
N GLY A 32 -5.81 -6.18 12.88
CA GLY A 32 -5.72 -7.54 13.38
C GLY A 32 -7.04 -8.12 13.90
N SER A 33 -8.11 -7.29 14.04
CA SER A 33 -9.45 -7.76 14.39
C SER A 33 -10.51 -7.31 13.38
N ASP A 34 -10.59 -6.01 13.11
CA ASP A 34 -11.58 -5.43 12.19
C ASP A 34 -11.02 -5.23 10.79
N LEU A 35 -9.72 -4.88 10.73
CA LEU A 35 -8.90 -4.77 9.53
C LEU A 35 -7.78 -5.78 9.59
N ALA A 36 -7.32 -6.29 8.45
CA ALA A 36 -6.24 -7.28 8.38
C ALA A 36 -6.54 -8.52 9.25
N ALA A 37 -7.79 -8.98 9.22
CA ALA A 37 -8.25 -10.05 10.09
C ALA A 37 -7.96 -11.46 9.54
N THR A 38 -7.41 -11.60 8.34
CA THR A 38 -6.99 -12.89 7.79
C THR A 38 -5.82 -13.44 8.60
N PRO A 39 -5.92 -14.65 9.19
CA PRO A 39 -4.88 -15.17 10.08
C PRO A 39 -3.55 -15.37 9.37
N GLY A 40 -2.47 -14.91 9.97
CA GLY A 40 -1.11 -15.06 9.45
C GLY A 40 -0.06 -14.86 10.54
N LYS A 41 1.20 -15.08 10.19
CA LYS A 41 2.36 -14.90 11.09
C LYS A 41 3.50 -14.24 10.32
N VAL A 42 4.22 -13.34 10.98
CA VAL A 42 5.51 -12.86 10.49
C VAL A 42 6.52 -14.00 10.57
N VAL A 43 7.08 -14.38 9.42
CA VAL A 43 8.03 -15.50 9.30
C VAL A 43 9.46 -15.06 9.00
N PHE A 44 9.63 -13.80 8.58
CA PHE A 44 10.93 -13.15 8.39
C PHE A 44 10.81 -11.65 8.59
N ARG A 45 11.90 -11.01 8.97
CA ARG A 45 12.00 -9.55 9.13
C ARG A 45 13.41 -9.09 8.79
N ASN A 46 13.51 -7.96 8.08
CA ASN A 46 14.75 -7.20 7.96
C ASN A 46 14.48 -5.70 8.19
N ARG A 47 15.42 -4.84 7.80
CA ARG A 47 15.28 -3.38 7.95
C ARG A 47 14.13 -2.80 7.12
N LEU A 48 13.79 -3.38 5.96
CA LEU A 48 12.85 -2.80 5.01
C LEU A 48 11.44 -3.39 5.12
N PHE A 49 11.30 -4.65 5.56
CA PHE A 49 10.00 -5.30 5.57
C PHE A 49 9.88 -6.43 6.60
N GLU A 50 8.64 -6.77 6.88
CA GLU A 50 8.22 -8.03 7.49
C GLU A 50 7.55 -8.91 6.44
N LEU A 51 7.86 -10.21 6.43
CA LEU A 51 7.23 -11.18 5.56
C LEU A 51 6.14 -11.92 6.34
N ILE A 52 4.90 -11.76 5.92
CA ILE A 52 3.74 -12.40 6.54
C ILE A 52 3.37 -13.63 5.73
N GLN A 53 3.35 -14.80 6.36
CA GLN A 53 2.77 -16.02 5.82
C GLN A 53 1.35 -16.17 6.35
N TYR A 54 0.36 -16.30 5.47
CA TYR A 54 -1.02 -16.51 5.87
C TYR A 54 -1.30 -17.99 6.15
N THR A 55 -2.15 -18.23 7.14
CA THR A 55 -2.54 -19.58 7.55
C THR A 55 -3.46 -20.18 6.48
N PRO A 56 -3.16 -21.37 5.95
CA PRO A 56 -4.04 -22.04 4.99
C PRO A 56 -5.44 -22.27 5.57
N SER A 57 -6.47 -22.05 4.77
CA SER A 57 -7.87 -22.38 5.11
C SER A 57 -8.34 -23.71 4.49
N THR A 58 -7.51 -24.34 3.64
CA THR A 58 -7.80 -25.59 2.94
C THR A 58 -6.88 -26.72 3.45
N GLU A 59 -7.34 -27.97 3.37
CA GLU A 59 -6.54 -29.14 3.78
C GLU A 59 -5.28 -29.34 2.92
N LYS A 60 -5.36 -28.95 1.65
CA LYS A 60 -4.25 -29.05 0.69
C LYS A 60 -4.02 -27.72 0.04
N VAL A 61 -2.76 -27.40 -0.20
CA VAL A 61 -2.34 -26.16 -0.87
C VAL A 61 -1.51 -26.48 -2.11
N TYR A 62 -1.47 -25.55 -3.05
CA TYR A 62 -0.58 -25.65 -4.20
C TYR A 62 0.88 -25.63 -3.76
N ASN A 63 1.71 -26.45 -4.43
CA ASN A 63 3.14 -26.55 -4.11
C ASN A 63 3.91 -25.27 -4.43
N THR A 64 3.51 -24.50 -5.44
CA THR A 64 4.15 -23.25 -5.80
C THR A 64 3.51 -22.12 -4.99
N PRO A 65 4.24 -21.48 -4.04
CA PRO A 65 3.70 -20.40 -3.24
C PRO A 65 3.53 -19.11 -4.06
N LEU A 66 2.65 -18.25 -3.59
CA LEU A 66 2.44 -16.90 -4.10
C LEU A 66 3.02 -15.89 -3.14
N LEU A 67 3.91 -15.03 -3.64
CA LEU A 67 4.43 -13.87 -2.93
C LEU A 67 3.80 -12.60 -3.49
N MET A 68 3.12 -11.83 -2.63
CA MET A 68 2.48 -10.57 -2.99
C MET A 68 3.29 -9.39 -2.46
N PHE A 69 3.51 -8.43 -3.34
CA PHE A 69 4.11 -7.14 -3.03
C PHE A 69 3.04 -6.05 -3.11
N PRO A 70 2.52 -5.57 -1.96
CA PRO A 70 1.73 -4.36 -1.91
C PRO A 70 2.58 -3.13 -2.27
N PRO A 71 1.96 -2.01 -2.68
CA PRO A 71 2.69 -0.76 -2.87
C PRO A 71 3.43 -0.36 -1.59
N TRP A 72 4.70 0.01 -1.70
CA TRP A 72 5.50 0.44 -0.55
C TRP A 72 5.08 1.80 0.03
N ILE A 73 4.13 2.48 -0.63
CA ILE A 73 3.45 3.69 -0.15
C ILE A 73 2.14 3.39 0.61
N ASN A 74 1.74 2.12 0.74
CA ASN A 74 0.49 1.71 1.38
C ASN A 74 0.75 0.68 2.49
N LYS A 75 -0.23 0.54 3.39
CA LYS A 75 -0.25 -0.54 4.38
C LYS A 75 -0.44 -1.90 3.69
N PHE A 76 0.20 -2.95 4.22
CA PHE A 76 0.12 -4.31 3.68
C PHE A 76 -1.32 -4.82 3.54
N TYR A 77 -2.22 -4.37 4.42
CA TYR A 77 -3.62 -4.80 4.50
C TYR A 77 -4.57 -4.04 3.57
N ILE A 78 -4.07 -3.25 2.63
CA ILE A 78 -4.95 -2.56 1.66
C ILE A 78 -5.83 -3.54 0.86
N LEU A 79 -5.39 -4.78 0.72
CA LEU A 79 -6.12 -5.87 0.07
C LEU A 79 -6.75 -6.86 1.08
N ASP A 80 -6.78 -6.51 2.38
CA ASP A 80 -7.36 -7.31 3.47
C ASP A 80 -8.13 -6.41 4.46
N LEU A 81 -9.10 -5.64 3.95
CA LEU A 81 -9.79 -4.63 4.76
C LEU A 81 -10.80 -5.23 5.73
N ARG A 82 -11.55 -6.26 5.30
CA ARG A 82 -12.53 -6.98 6.15
C ARG A 82 -12.89 -8.33 5.54
N ALA A 83 -13.50 -9.20 6.33
CA ALA A 83 -13.75 -10.59 5.98
C ALA A 83 -14.44 -10.82 4.61
N ASN A 84 -15.37 -9.96 4.23
CA ASN A 84 -16.09 -10.02 2.95
C ASN A 84 -15.55 -9.07 1.87
N ASN A 85 -14.43 -8.40 2.15
CA ASN A 85 -13.70 -7.52 1.21
C ASN A 85 -12.20 -7.71 1.42
N SER A 86 -11.72 -8.92 1.13
CA SER A 86 -10.32 -9.31 1.27
C SER A 86 -9.91 -10.19 0.09
N LEU A 87 -9.04 -9.65 -0.75
CA LEU A 87 -8.36 -10.44 -1.79
C LEU A 87 -7.41 -11.45 -1.16
N ILE A 88 -6.75 -11.09 -0.08
CA ILE A 88 -5.85 -11.96 0.69
C ILE A 88 -6.57 -13.24 1.11
N ARG A 89 -7.71 -13.08 1.79
CA ARG A 89 -8.54 -14.21 2.23
C ARG A 89 -9.01 -15.05 1.06
N TRP A 90 -9.49 -14.41 0.01
CA TRP A 90 -9.95 -15.12 -1.17
C TRP A 90 -8.85 -15.99 -1.80
N ILE A 91 -7.61 -15.47 -1.91
CA ILE A 91 -6.47 -16.24 -2.43
C ILE A 91 -6.16 -17.44 -1.54
N VAL A 92 -6.15 -17.26 -0.22
CA VAL A 92 -5.92 -18.35 0.75
C VAL A 92 -7.02 -19.42 0.63
N ASP A 93 -8.27 -19.00 0.48
CA ASP A 93 -9.42 -19.91 0.31
C ASP A 93 -9.38 -20.67 -1.03
N GLN A 94 -8.62 -20.20 -2.02
CA GLN A 94 -8.35 -20.95 -3.25
C GLN A 94 -7.20 -21.98 -3.11
N GLY A 95 -6.64 -22.15 -1.92
CA GLY A 95 -5.58 -23.14 -1.65
C GLY A 95 -4.17 -22.68 -1.99
N TYR A 96 -3.92 -21.37 -2.10
CA TYR A 96 -2.56 -20.85 -2.27
C TYR A 96 -1.84 -20.71 -0.92
N THR A 97 -0.58 -21.13 -0.86
CA THR A 97 0.34 -20.71 0.19
C THR A 97 0.73 -19.26 -0.10
N LEU A 98 0.16 -18.31 0.65
CA LEU A 98 0.31 -16.89 0.40
C LEU A 98 1.30 -16.26 1.37
N PHE A 99 2.24 -15.50 0.82
CA PHE A 99 3.11 -14.57 1.54
C PHE A 99 2.84 -13.15 1.09
N VAL A 100 2.89 -12.21 2.02
CA VAL A 100 2.73 -10.78 1.74
C VAL A 100 3.85 -10.00 2.41
N VAL A 101 4.44 -9.08 1.67
CA VAL A 101 5.43 -8.13 2.19
C VAL A 101 4.70 -7.00 2.92
N SER A 102 5.06 -6.77 4.16
CA SER A 102 4.66 -5.59 4.94
C SER A 102 5.84 -4.63 5.02
N TRP A 103 5.81 -3.57 4.24
CA TRP A 103 6.88 -2.57 4.21
C TRP A 103 6.93 -1.78 5.51
N VAL A 104 8.13 -1.51 5.99
CA VAL A 104 8.35 -0.62 7.14
C VAL A 104 7.96 0.81 6.75
N ASN A 105 7.30 1.54 7.64
CA ASN A 105 7.10 2.97 7.47
C ASN A 105 8.44 3.68 7.71
N PRO A 106 9.02 4.34 6.68
CA PRO A 106 10.31 4.99 6.85
C PRO A 106 10.22 6.19 7.79
N ASP A 107 11.29 6.41 8.54
CA ASP A 107 11.58 7.62 9.27
C ASP A 107 12.87 8.28 8.72
N SER A 108 13.35 9.35 9.32
CA SER A 108 14.56 10.07 8.85
C SER A 108 15.82 9.21 8.77
N THR A 109 15.87 8.06 9.47
CA THR A 109 17.01 7.12 9.37
C THR A 109 17.07 6.39 8.04
N TYR A 110 16.01 6.48 7.23
CA TYR A 110 15.90 5.91 5.88
C TYR A 110 16.27 6.90 4.78
N SER A 111 16.76 8.09 5.10
CA SER A 111 17.10 9.15 4.12
C SER A 111 18.08 8.71 3.02
N ASN A 112 18.90 7.68 3.27
CA ASN A 112 19.84 7.12 2.32
C ASN A 112 19.36 5.79 1.70
N VAL A 113 18.11 5.37 1.95
CA VAL A 113 17.54 4.15 1.37
C VAL A 113 16.91 4.49 0.04
N GLY A 114 17.47 3.94 -1.03
CA GLY A 114 17.02 4.16 -2.40
C GLY A 114 16.24 2.98 -2.98
N LEU A 115 15.84 3.13 -4.24
CA LEU A 115 15.13 2.07 -4.98
C LEU A 115 15.97 0.79 -5.09
N GLU A 116 17.30 0.93 -5.19
CA GLU A 116 18.23 -0.20 -5.24
C GLU A 116 18.16 -1.06 -3.97
N ASP A 117 18.06 -0.44 -2.79
CA ASP A 117 17.88 -1.16 -1.53
C ASP A 117 16.55 -1.91 -1.51
N TYR A 118 15.46 -1.29 -1.98
CA TYR A 118 14.17 -1.96 -2.10
C TYR A 118 14.22 -3.16 -3.05
N ILE A 119 14.97 -3.07 -4.15
CA ILE A 119 15.15 -4.18 -5.09
C ILE A 119 15.94 -5.31 -4.42
N GLU A 120 17.13 -5.02 -3.90
CA GLU A 120 18.03 -6.05 -3.38
C GLU A 120 17.56 -6.62 -2.03
N GLN A 121 17.36 -5.76 -1.04
CA GLN A 121 17.02 -6.15 0.33
C GLN A 121 15.51 -6.29 0.55
N GLY A 122 14.69 -5.81 -0.38
CA GLY A 122 13.24 -5.94 -0.36
C GLY A 122 12.76 -7.10 -1.23
N TYR A 123 12.71 -6.91 -2.54
CA TYR A 123 12.11 -7.86 -3.48
C TYR A 123 12.89 -9.16 -3.60
N LEU A 124 14.18 -9.08 -3.90
CA LEU A 124 15.02 -10.28 -4.12
C LEU A 124 15.16 -11.08 -2.83
N GLU A 125 15.39 -10.41 -1.71
CA GLU A 125 15.44 -11.06 -0.39
C GLU A 125 14.10 -11.76 -0.07
N ALA A 126 12.96 -11.10 -0.29
CA ALA A 126 11.65 -11.73 -0.04
C ALA A 126 11.42 -12.97 -0.92
N ILE A 127 11.84 -12.94 -2.19
CA ILE A 127 11.76 -14.08 -3.10
C ILE A 127 12.61 -15.24 -2.55
N ASP A 128 13.84 -14.98 -2.12
CA ASP A 128 14.75 -16.00 -1.59
C ASP A 128 14.24 -16.58 -0.26
N GLN A 129 13.68 -15.75 0.61
CA GLN A 129 13.09 -16.20 1.86
C GLN A 129 11.90 -17.14 1.63
N VAL A 130 10.99 -16.80 0.70
CA VAL A 130 9.85 -17.65 0.37
C VAL A 130 10.31 -19.00 -0.22
N LYS A 131 11.32 -18.98 -1.12
CA LYS A 131 11.91 -20.21 -1.68
C LYS A 131 12.50 -21.10 -0.57
N SER A 132 13.23 -20.47 0.36
CA SER A 132 13.86 -21.17 1.48
C SER A 132 12.84 -21.78 2.44
N ILE A 133 11.83 -21.02 2.85
CA ILE A 133 10.77 -21.47 3.76
C ILE A 133 9.96 -22.61 3.16
N CYS A 134 9.57 -22.49 1.89
CA CYS A 134 8.77 -23.51 1.19
C CYS A 134 9.60 -24.63 0.60
N LYS A 135 10.94 -24.55 0.61
CA LYS A 135 11.89 -25.51 0.00
C LYS A 135 11.60 -25.75 -1.49
N VAL A 136 11.30 -24.68 -2.21
CA VAL A 136 10.99 -24.70 -3.64
C VAL A 136 12.01 -23.93 -4.45
N LYS A 137 12.14 -24.24 -5.72
CA LYS A 137 13.05 -23.53 -6.64
C LYS A 137 12.40 -22.31 -7.27
N LYS A 138 11.07 -22.30 -7.39
CA LYS A 138 10.31 -21.27 -8.07
C LYS A 138 9.09 -20.87 -7.27
N ILE A 139 8.71 -19.60 -7.37
CA ILE A 139 7.51 -19.02 -6.76
C ILE A 139 6.71 -18.27 -7.82
N ASN A 140 5.44 -17.98 -7.52
CA ASN A 140 4.65 -17.00 -8.24
C ASN A 140 4.76 -15.66 -7.52
N ALA A 141 4.83 -14.57 -8.26
CA ALA A 141 4.85 -13.22 -7.69
C ALA A 141 3.63 -12.42 -8.15
N LEU A 142 3.15 -11.53 -7.29
CA LEU A 142 2.11 -10.57 -7.60
C LEU A 142 2.55 -9.19 -7.14
N GLY A 143 2.54 -8.20 -8.04
CA GLY A 143 2.82 -6.80 -7.75
C GLY A 143 1.58 -5.94 -7.98
N TYR A 144 1.21 -5.13 -7.00
CA TYR A 144 0.08 -4.23 -7.08
C TYR A 144 0.53 -2.78 -7.23
N CYS A 145 0.02 -2.07 -8.23
CA CYS A 145 0.30 -0.65 -8.50
C CYS A 145 1.81 -0.41 -8.68
N ILE A 146 2.42 0.54 -7.97
CA ILE A 146 3.86 0.85 -8.04
C ILE A 146 4.74 -0.34 -7.64
N ALA A 147 4.25 -1.27 -6.82
CA ALA A 147 4.97 -2.49 -6.53
C ALA A 147 5.05 -3.42 -7.75
N GLY A 148 4.06 -3.40 -8.63
CA GLY A 148 4.13 -4.09 -9.92
C GLY A 148 5.14 -3.45 -10.87
N THR A 149 5.24 -2.12 -10.88
CA THR A 149 6.27 -1.38 -11.63
C THR A 149 7.66 -1.79 -11.15
N THR A 150 7.88 -1.79 -9.83
CA THR A 150 9.16 -2.24 -9.23
C THR A 150 9.42 -3.72 -9.51
N LEU A 151 8.40 -4.59 -9.43
CA LEU A 151 8.54 -6.01 -9.77
C LEU A 151 8.97 -6.21 -11.24
N SER A 152 8.51 -5.34 -12.16
CA SER A 152 8.94 -5.39 -13.56
C SER A 152 10.44 -5.07 -13.72
N LEU A 153 10.96 -4.12 -12.94
CA LEU A 153 12.41 -3.83 -12.87
C LEU A 153 13.18 -5.01 -12.28
N VAL A 154 12.67 -5.58 -11.18
CA VAL A 154 13.26 -6.77 -10.53
C VAL A 154 13.35 -7.94 -11.52
N MET A 155 12.28 -8.22 -12.27
CA MET A 155 12.30 -9.26 -13.31
C MET A 155 13.35 -9.02 -14.39
N SER A 156 13.56 -7.77 -14.81
CA SER A 156 14.61 -7.42 -15.76
C SER A 156 16.00 -7.70 -15.19
N ILE A 157 16.25 -7.34 -13.93
CA ILE A 157 17.52 -7.61 -13.23
C ILE A 157 17.73 -9.12 -13.07
N MET A 158 16.71 -9.87 -12.65
CA MET A 158 16.75 -11.31 -12.53
C MET A 158 17.10 -11.97 -13.87
N SER A 159 16.48 -11.51 -14.96
CA SER A 159 16.79 -12.00 -16.31
C SER A 159 18.25 -11.77 -16.69
N GLN A 160 18.79 -10.60 -16.42
CA GLN A 160 20.20 -10.28 -16.68
C GLN A 160 21.17 -11.14 -15.85
N ARG A 161 20.77 -11.51 -14.62
CA ARG A 161 21.52 -12.37 -13.72
C ARG A 161 21.34 -13.87 -14.01
N GLY A 162 20.50 -14.23 -14.96
CA GLY A 162 20.14 -15.63 -15.24
C GLY A 162 19.30 -16.29 -14.14
N ASP A 163 18.67 -15.51 -13.27
CA ASP A 163 17.82 -16.00 -12.20
C ASP A 163 16.41 -16.35 -12.72
N SER A 164 16.02 -17.60 -12.60
CA SER A 164 14.73 -18.15 -13.02
C SER A 164 13.81 -18.50 -11.84
N SER A 165 13.97 -17.84 -10.70
CA SER A 165 13.22 -18.10 -9.46
C SER A 165 11.73 -17.81 -9.57
N LEU A 166 11.31 -16.95 -10.50
CA LEU A 166 9.89 -16.68 -10.76
C LEU A 166 9.33 -17.67 -11.78
N ASN A 167 8.23 -18.31 -11.40
CA ASN A 167 7.44 -19.16 -12.28
C ASN A 167 6.42 -18.33 -13.09
N SER A 168 5.79 -17.36 -12.43
CA SER A 168 4.90 -16.38 -13.04
C SER A 168 4.92 -15.06 -12.28
N ALA A 169 4.54 -13.97 -12.97
CA ALA A 169 4.29 -12.67 -12.36
C ALA A 169 2.91 -12.16 -12.77
N THR A 170 2.14 -11.71 -11.79
CA THR A 170 0.85 -11.05 -12.00
C THR A 170 0.99 -9.57 -11.64
N LEU A 171 0.62 -8.69 -12.55
CA LEU A 171 0.68 -7.25 -12.37
C LEU A 171 -0.75 -6.69 -12.29
N LEU A 172 -1.13 -6.17 -11.13
CA LEU A 172 -2.44 -5.56 -10.91
C LEU A 172 -2.32 -4.03 -10.96
N THR A 173 -3.13 -3.39 -11.81
CA THR A 173 -3.17 -1.91 -11.94
C THR A 173 -1.77 -1.27 -12.01
N THR A 174 -0.88 -1.91 -12.75
CA THR A 174 0.54 -1.56 -12.84
C THR A 174 0.79 -0.67 -14.05
N LEU A 175 1.55 0.40 -13.86
CA LEU A 175 2.03 1.26 -14.93
C LEU A 175 3.47 0.89 -15.27
N THR A 176 3.71 0.54 -16.53
CA THR A 176 5.04 0.18 -17.07
C THR A 176 5.48 1.08 -18.20
N ASP A 177 4.57 1.86 -18.78
CA ASP A 177 4.85 2.86 -19.81
C ASP A 177 4.52 4.25 -19.26
N PHE A 178 5.52 5.11 -19.15
CA PHE A 178 5.43 6.48 -18.65
C PHE A 178 5.50 7.53 -19.77
N SER A 179 5.38 7.14 -21.03
CA SER A 179 5.47 8.05 -22.19
C SER A 179 4.33 9.06 -22.27
N ASN A 180 3.17 8.75 -21.67
CA ASN A 180 2.01 9.63 -21.62
C ASN A 180 1.50 9.80 -20.18
N GLN A 181 1.76 10.97 -19.61
CA GLN A 181 1.49 11.29 -18.20
C GLN A 181 0.05 11.72 -17.92
N ARG A 182 -0.70 12.13 -18.96
CA ARG A 182 -2.14 12.51 -18.86
C ARG A 182 -2.47 13.34 -17.62
N GLU A 183 -3.26 12.77 -16.70
CA GLU A 183 -3.75 13.41 -15.47
C GLU A 183 -2.63 13.74 -14.46
N PHE A 184 -1.46 13.10 -14.57
CA PHE A 184 -0.31 13.37 -13.72
C PHE A 184 0.54 14.55 -14.18
N THR A 185 0.31 15.10 -15.38
CA THR A 185 1.10 16.22 -15.92
C THR A 185 1.25 17.40 -14.94
N PRO A 186 0.22 17.84 -14.19
CA PRO A 186 0.36 18.93 -13.23
C PRO A 186 1.37 18.65 -12.10
N PHE A 187 1.56 17.38 -11.72
CA PHE A 187 2.49 16.97 -10.66
C PHE A 187 3.93 16.79 -11.14
N LEU A 188 4.17 16.92 -12.45
CA LEU A 188 5.48 16.83 -13.06
C LEU A 188 6.09 18.20 -13.39
N GLN A 189 5.46 19.28 -12.92
CA GLN A 189 6.01 20.62 -13.08
C GLN A 189 7.21 20.80 -12.15
N ASN A 190 8.23 21.50 -12.64
CA ASN A 190 9.48 21.68 -11.92
C ASN A 190 9.27 22.29 -10.52
N ASP A 191 8.41 23.31 -10.39
CA ASP A 191 8.12 23.95 -9.11
C ASP A 191 7.58 22.97 -8.06
N PHE A 192 6.75 22.00 -8.50
CA PHE A 192 6.20 20.98 -7.60
C PHE A 192 7.28 19.95 -7.22
N ILE A 193 8.11 19.53 -8.19
CA ILE A 193 9.23 18.62 -7.96
C ILE A 193 10.24 19.26 -7.00
N ASP A 194 10.62 20.51 -7.24
CA ASP A 194 11.57 21.25 -6.41
C ASP A 194 11.05 21.41 -4.96
N ALA A 195 9.75 21.66 -4.78
CA ALA A 195 9.13 21.71 -3.46
C ALA A 195 9.21 20.38 -2.72
N ILE A 196 8.89 19.27 -3.39
CA ILE A 196 9.00 17.91 -2.81
C ILE A 196 10.45 17.57 -2.48
N GLU A 197 11.40 17.89 -3.37
CA GLU A 197 12.81 17.65 -3.11
C GLU A 197 13.33 18.45 -1.92
N SER A 198 12.95 19.73 -1.83
CA SER A 198 13.34 20.60 -0.71
C SER A 198 12.81 20.05 0.61
N GLU A 199 11.57 19.62 0.66
CA GLU A 199 10.97 19.06 1.86
C GLU A 199 11.62 17.72 2.23
N THR A 200 11.80 16.83 1.28
CA THR A 200 12.46 15.54 1.49
C THR A 200 13.90 15.72 1.98
N LYS A 201 14.65 16.69 1.42
CA LYS A 201 16.01 17.02 1.89
C LYS A 201 16.03 17.54 3.32
N SER A 202 15.02 18.32 3.73
CA SER A 202 14.95 18.89 5.08
C SER A 202 14.52 17.88 6.14
N LYS A 203 13.59 16.96 5.81
CA LYS A 203 13.01 15.98 6.73
C LYS A 203 13.63 14.57 6.63
N GLY A 204 14.35 14.29 5.55
CA GLY A 204 14.93 12.98 5.25
C GLY A 204 13.93 11.97 4.66
N ILE A 205 12.66 12.30 4.60
CA ILE A 205 11.57 11.47 4.04
C ILE A 205 10.51 12.35 3.37
N LEU A 206 9.71 11.76 2.49
CA LEU A 206 8.47 12.36 2.02
C LEU A 206 7.33 11.95 2.97
N GLU A 207 6.73 12.93 3.63
CA GLU A 207 5.65 12.67 4.58
C GLU A 207 4.39 12.12 3.90
N SER A 208 3.77 11.16 4.54
CA SER A 208 2.62 10.42 4.00
C SER A 208 1.41 11.30 3.66
N PHE A 209 1.19 12.41 4.38
CA PHE A 209 0.08 13.30 4.11
C PHE A 209 0.18 13.97 2.72
N ILE A 210 1.40 14.22 2.22
CA ILE A 210 1.62 14.80 0.88
C ILE A 210 1.12 13.82 -0.18
N ILE A 211 1.46 12.54 -0.04
CA ILE A 211 1.00 11.47 -0.94
C ILE A 211 -0.52 11.33 -0.85
N ALA A 212 -1.08 11.32 0.36
CA ALA A 212 -2.52 11.22 0.57
C ALA A 212 -3.28 12.41 -0.05
N ARG A 213 -2.78 13.64 0.11
CA ARG A 213 -3.34 14.84 -0.54
C ARG A 213 -3.27 14.74 -2.07
N THR A 214 -2.14 14.31 -2.62
CA THR A 214 -1.98 14.14 -4.08
C THR A 214 -3.03 13.19 -4.64
N PHE A 215 -3.22 12.02 -4.02
CA PHE A 215 -4.28 11.08 -4.43
C PHE A 215 -5.69 11.65 -4.24
N SER A 216 -5.92 12.42 -3.19
CA SER A 216 -7.20 13.08 -2.96
C SER A 216 -7.51 14.11 -4.05
N PHE A 217 -6.54 14.86 -4.54
CA PHE A 217 -6.72 15.80 -5.65
C PHE A 217 -6.98 15.13 -6.99
N LEU A 218 -6.36 13.98 -7.27
CA LEU A 218 -6.62 13.19 -8.50
C LEU A 218 -8.08 12.71 -8.59
N ARG A 219 -8.74 12.47 -7.46
CA ARG A 219 -10.13 12.03 -7.35
C ARG A 219 -10.93 12.98 -6.46
N SER A 220 -10.75 14.29 -6.61
CA SER A 220 -11.28 15.32 -5.71
C SER A 220 -12.81 15.26 -5.51
N ASN A 221 -13.58 14.95 -6.56
CA ASN A 221 -15.03 14.79 -6.43
C ASN A 221 -15.40 13.64 -5.49
N ASP A 222 -14.70 12.52 -5.56
CA ASP A 222 -15.01 11.30 -4.79
C ASP A 222 -14.41 11.36 -3.38
N LEU A 223 -13.24 11.97 -3.22
CA LEU A 223 -12.45 11.90 -2.00
C LEU A 223 -12.50 13.19 -1.15
N ILE A 224 -12.84 14.33 -1.75
CA ILE A 224 -12.93 15.63 -1.05
C ILE A 224 -14.37 16.13 -1.05
N TYR A 225 -14.90 16.50 -2.23
CA TYR A 225 -16.17 17.24 -2.30
C TYR A 225 -17.38 16.41 -1.89
N THR A 226 -17.53 15.18 -2.42
CA THR A 226 -18.67 14.32 -2.06
C THR A 226 -18.67 13.94 -0.57
N PRO A 227 -17.54 13.56 0.06
CA PRO A 227 -17.49 13.33 1.50
C PRO A 227 -17.80 14.58 2.32
N ALA A 228 -17.29 15.77 1.94
CA ALA A 228 -17.59 17.02 2.62
C ALA A 228 -19.09 17.32 2.59
N ILE A 229 -19.71 17.26 1.43
CA ILE A 229 -21.15 17.48 1.28
C ILE A 229 -21.95 16.45 2.13
N LYS A 230 -21.57 15.18 2.11
CA LYS A 230 -22.23 14.15 2.93
C LYS A 230 -22.04 14.42 4.42
N SER A 231 -20.86 14.78 4.87
CA SER A 231 -20.59 15.03 6.28
C SER A 231 -21.36 16.27 6.79
N TYR A 232 -21.34 17.37 6.02
CA TYR A 232 -21.85 18.66 6.49
C TYR A 232 -23.33 18.90 6.14
N MET A 233 -23.80 18.34 5.04
CA MET A 233 -25.18 18.55 4.58
C MET A 233 -26.14 17.44 4.95
N THR A 234 -25.71 16.19 4.87
CA THR A 234 -26.58 15.01 5.11
C THR A 234 -26.29 14.28 6.41
N VAL A 235 -25.19 14.65 7.09
CA VAL A 235 -24.76 14.01 8.36
C VAL A 235 -24.56 12.50 8.23
N SER A 236 -24.20 12.04 7.06
CA SER A 236 -23.99 10.62 6.78
C SER A 236 -22.49 10.28 6.90
N TYR A 237 -22.12 9.62 7.99
CA TYR A 237 -20.82 8.96 8.09
C TYR A 237 -20.83 7.67 7.28
N THR A 238 -19.97 7.56 6.30
CA THR A 238 -19.60 6.26 5.75
C THR A 238 -18.45 5.70 6.58
N HIS A 239 -18.72 4.68 7.38
CA HIS A 239 -17.68 3.90 8.04
C HIS A 239 -16.84 3.19 6.97
N LEU A 240 -15.61 3.56 6.76
CA LEU A 240 -14.60 2.98 5.86
C LEU A 240 -14.85 3.06 4.34
N ARG A 241 -14.01 3.85 3.70
CA ARG A 241 -13.68 3.68 2.28
C ARG A 241 -12.29 3.04 2.17
N ALA A 242 -12.08 2.24 1.12
CA ALA A 242 -10.82 1.53 0.87
C ALA A 242 -9.58 2.45 0.73
N HIS A 243 -9.79 3.77 0.59
CA HIS A 243 -8.74 4.78 0.48
C HIS A 243 -8.42 5.51 1.80
N GLU A 244 -9.16 5.22 2.86
CA GLU A 244 -9.04 5.90 4.16
C GLU A 244 -8.00 5.24 5.08
N THR A 245 -7.40 4.16 4.63
CA THR A 245 -6.24 3.53 5.26
C THR A 245 -4.94 4.21 4.81
N GLY A 246 -4.92 5.53 4.82
CA GLY A 246 -3.70 6.30 4.65
C GLY A 246 -2.69 5.96 5.75
N PRO A 247 -1.41 6.18 5.52
CA PRO A 247 -0.39 5.96 6.55
C PRO A 247 -0.64 6.92 7.70
N TYR A 248 -1.02 6.40 8.85
CA TYR A 248 -0.91 7.03 10.15
C TYR A 248 0.35 6.55 10.83
#